data_7c53faa13df6f98dfe9bf8846ada6d9b
#
_entry.id   7c53faa13df6f98dfe9bf8846ada6d9b
#
_cell.length_a   1.000
_cell.length_b   1.000
_cell.length_c   1.000
_cell.angle_alpha   90.00
_cell.angle_beta   90.00
_cell.angle_gamma   90.00
#
_symmetry.space_group_name_H-M   'P 1'
#
loop_
_entity.id
_entity.type
_entity.pdbx_description
1 polymer ?
#
loop_
_entity_poly.entity_id
_entity_poly.type
_entity_poly.pdbx_seq_one_letter_code
_entity_poly.pdbx_strand_id
1 'polypeptide(L)'
;MLRIFKKEDQTFGQFNGGEIIENKPIGFPHEAFVLKPFSNLFYWAHAIATKDSTIGLHPHKGFEILTYVLKGKIRHYDTKIEKWVSLKKGDVQLIQSGSGISHSEHLYDKSEIFQIWFDPDLSKSLNKAPQYKDYKE
;
A
#
# COMPACT_ATOMS: atom_id res chain seq x y z
N MET A 1 -26.92 -8.05 9.07
CA MET A 1 -27.00 -6.60 9.35
C MET A 1 -25.98 -5.91 8.48
N LEU A 2 -26.36 -4.91 7.68
CA LEU A 2 -25.45 -4.08 6.90
C LEU A 2 -24.84 -3.00 7.82
N ARG A 3 -23.51 -2.84 7.77
CA ARG A 3 -22.82 -1.72 8.41
C ARG A 3 -22.15 -0.88 7.32
N ILE A 4 -22.32 0.44 7.39
CA ILE A 4 -21.72 1.39 6.48
C ILE A 4 -20.71 2.22 7.28
N PHE A 5 -19.47 2.24 6.81
CA PHE A 5 -18.37 3.03 7.38
C PHE A 5 -18.06 4.14 6.39
N LYS A 6 -18.43 5.36 6.74
CA LYS A 6 -18.29 6.51 5.85
C LYS A 6 -16.82 6.95 5.79
N LYS A 7 -16.47 7.63 4.70
CA LYS A 7 -15.11 8.14 4.49
C LYS A 7 -14.68 9.12 5.58
N GLU A 8 -15.58 9.98 6.02
CA GLU A 8 -15.34 10.95 7.09
C GLU A 8 -15.06 10.33 8.46
N ASP A 9 -15.45 9.07 8.66
CA ASP A 9 -15.19 8.32 9.90
C ASP A 9 -13.84 7.59 9.88
N GLN A 10 -13.16 7.56 8.72
CA GLN A 10 -11.90 6.86 8.54
C GLN A 10 -10.71 7.70 9.00
N THR A 11 -9.65 7.04 9.42
CA THR A 11 -8.42 7.72 9.81
C THR A 11 -7.79 8.42 8.62
N PHE A 12 -7.45 9.70 8.78
CA PHE A 12 -6.75 10.49 7.77
C PHE A 12 -5.24 10.34 7.92
N GLY A 13 -4.53 10.27 6.80
CA GLY A 13 -3.08 10.32 6.74
C GLY A 13 -2.61 11.13 5.53
N GLN A 14 -1.32 11.46 5.53
CA GLN A 14 -0.73 12.18 4.41
C GLN A 14 0.78 11.95 4.31
N PHE A 15 1.30 12.09 3.11
CA PHE A 15 2.73 12.14 2.82
C PHE A 15 3.10 13.48 2.19
N ASN A 16 4.37 13.89 2.38
CA ASN A 16 4.97 15.06 1.72
C ASN A 16 4.13 16.33 1.86
N GLY A 17 3.60 16.60 3.07
CA GLY A 17 2.83 17.80 3.34
C GLY A 17 1.47 17.88 2.63
N GLY A 18 0.84 16.73 2.33
CA GLY A 18 -0.47 16.65 1.68
C GLY A 18 -0.42 16.45 0.16
N GLU A 19 0.76 16.22 -0.41
CA GLU A 19 0.90 15.84 -1.83
C GLU A 19 0.25 14.49 -2.13
N ILE A 20 0.26 13.58 -1.16
CA ILE A 20 -0.52 12.34 -1.14
C ILE A 20 -1.34 12.34 0.13
N ILE A 21 -2.62 12.15 0.02
CA ILE A 21 -3.57 12.05 1.15
C ILE A 21 -4.15 10.64 1.20
N GLU A 22 -4.48 10.19 2.40
CA GLU A 22 -5.02 8.86 2.63
C GLU A 22 -6.28 8.90 3.50
N ASN A 23 -7.23 8.03 3.19
CA ASN A 23 -8.27 7.59 4.12
C ASN A 23 -8.04 6.11 4.44
N LYS A 24 -7.96 5.79 5.72
CA LYS A 24 -7.65 4.45 6.19
C LYS A 24 -8.84 3.85 6.95
N PRO A 25 -9.64 2.96 6.35
CA PRO A 25 -10.63 2.18 7.10
C PRO A 25 -9.97 1.29 8.15
N ILE A 26 -8.78 0.75 7.87
CA ILE A 26 -7.95 0.01 8.82
C ILE A 26 -6.58 0.68 8.84
N GLY A 27 -6.28 1.41 9.91
CA GLY A 27 -5.02 2.12 10.09
C GLY A 27 -4.02 1.37 10.96
N PHE A 28 -2.94 2.05 11.35
CA PHE A 28 -1.93 1.50 12.24
C PHE A 28 -2.46 1.35 13.68
N PRO A 29 -1.91 0.44 14.50
CA PRO A 29 -2.39 0.18 15.86
C PRO A 29 -2.43 1.41 16.80
N HIS A 30 -1.60 2.42 16.53
CA HIS A 30 -1.58 3.67 17.30
C HIS A 30 -2.57 4.73 16.82
N GLU A 31 -3.24 4.49 15.71
CA GLU A 31 -4.25 5.37 15.15
C GLU A 31 -5.66 4.96 15.61
N ALA A 32 -6.54 5.95 15.76
CA ALA A 32 -7.97 5.66 15.90
C ALA A 32 -8.53 5.23 14.54
N PHE A 33 -9.13 4.07 14.46
CA PHE A 33 -9.72 3.55 13.22
C PHE A 33 -11.09 2.93 13.47
N VAL A 34 -11.92 2.96 12.43
CA VAL A 34 -13.32 2.51 12.51
C VAL A 34 -13.42 0.99 12.46
N LEU A 35 -12.57 0.35 11.67
CA LEU A 35 -12.52 -1.10 11.52
C LEU A 35 -11.26 -1.66 12.17
N LYS A 36 -11.45 -2.73 12.92
CA LYS A 36 -10.32 -3.52 13.43
C LYS A 36 -9.76 -4.41 12.33
N PRO A 37 -8.48 -4.82 12.42
CA PRO A 37 -7.93 -5.87 11.57
C PRO A 37 -8.86 -7.07 11.47
N PHE A 38 -8.97 -7.63 10.26
CA PHE A 38 -9.84 -8.76 9.96
C PHE A 38 -9.02 -9.91 9.38
N SER A 39 -8.97 -11.03 10.08
CA SER A 39 -8.11 -12.17 9.70
C SER A 39 -6.67 -11.70 9.51
N ASN A 40 -6.07 -11.95 8.36
CA ASN A 40 -4.70 -11.53 8.02
C ASN A 40 -4.62 -10.10 7.49
N LEU A 41 -5.75 -9.46 7.19
CA LEU A 41 -5.79 -8.08 6.72
C LEU A 41 -5.66 -7.14 7.93
N PHE A 42 -4.56 -6.38 8.00
CA PHE A 42 -4.29 -5.52 9.15
C PHE A 42 -4.10 -4.03 8.81
N TYR A 43 -4.05 -3.69 7.51
CA TYR A 43 -3.97 -2.31 7.05
C TYR A 43 -4.67 -2.16 5.71
N TRP A 44 -5.41 -1.07 5.53
CA TRP A 44 -6.02 -0.69 4.27
C TRP A 44 -6.07 0.82 4.15
N ALA A 45 -5.47 1.35 3.11
CA ALA A 45 -5.51 2.76 2.76
C ALA A 45 -6.08 2.97 1.36
N HIS A 46 -6.87 4.04 1.20
CA HIS A 46 -7.19 4.66 -0.09
C HIS A 46 -6.35 5.93 -0.20
N ALA A 47 -5.32 5.89 -1.01
CA ALA A 47 -4.42 7.02 -1.23
C ALA A 47 -4.73 7.74 -2.54
N ILE A 48 -4.64 9.07 -2.50
CA ILE A 48 -4.90 9.96 -3.63
C ILE A 48 -3.73 10.95 -3.74
N ALA A 49 -3.12 11.03 -4.92
CA ALA A 49 -2.14 12.06 -5.21
C ALA A 49 -2.84 13.37 -5.60
N THR A 50 -2.53 14.45 -4.89
CA THR A 50 -3.02 15.81 -5.18
C THR A 50 -2.13 16.54 -6.20
N LYS A 51 -0.94 16.00 -6.44
CA LYS A 51 0.03 16.33 -7.48
C LYS A 51 1.04 15.19 -7.62
N ASP A 52 1.96 15.27 -8.57
CA ASP A 52 3.07 14.31 -8.67
C ASP A 52 3.86 14.28 -7.36
N SER A 53 4.02 13.11 -6.77
CA SER A 53 4.74 12.95 -5.51
C SER A 53 5.38 11.58 -5.36
N THR A 54 6.50 11.54 -4.64
CA THR A 54 7.25 10.30 -4.39
C THR A 54 7.32 10.03 -2.89
N ILE A 55 6.81 8.86 -2.48
CA ILE A 55 7.13 8.29 -1.17
C ILE A 55 8.53 7.69 -1.28
N GLY A 56 9.47 8.26 -0.54
CA GLY A 56 10.88 7.87 -0.58
C GLY A 56 11.11 6.42 -0.21
N LEU A 57 12.33 5.94 -0.44
CA LEU A 57 12.71 4.55 -0.16
C LEU A 57 12.53 4.23 1.34
N HIS A 58 11.72 3.22 1.65
CA HIS A 58 11.41 2.79 3.01
C HIS A 58 11.32 1.25 3.10
N PRO A 59 11.68 0.66 4.27
CA PRO A 59 11.78 -0.78 4.43
C PRO A 59 10.47 -1.43 4.87
N HIS A 60 10.28 -2.68 4.42
CA HIS A 60 9.26 -3.60 4.89
C HIS A 60 9.85 -4.99 5.15
N LYS A 61 9.30 -5.71 6.14
CA LYS A 61 9.75 -7.05 6.49
C LYS A 61 8.60 -7.90 7.01
N GLY A 62 8.48 -9.11 6.51
CA GLY A 62 7.59 -10.15 6.99
C GLY A 62 6.22 -10.18 6.34
N PHE A 63 5.57 -9.06 6.11
CA PHE A 63 4.21 -8.97 5.61
C PHE A 63 4.10 -8.78 4.09
N GLU A 64 2.90 -8.83 3.58
CA GLU A 64 2.58 -8.70 2.16
C GLU A 64 1.87 -7.37 1.91
N ILE A 65 2.21 -6.72 0.80
CA ILE A 65 1.65 -5.44 0.38
C ILE A 65 1.03 -5.63 -0.99
N LEU A 66 -0.28 -5.39 -1.09
CA LEU A 66 -1.01 -5.35 -2.34
C LEU A 66 -1.33 -3.89 -2.67
N THR A 67 -0.94 -3.45 -3.85
CA THR A 67 -1.32 -2.14 -4.40
C THR A 67 -2.20 -2.37 -5.62
N TYR A 68 -3.41 -1.79 -5.62
CA TYR A 68 -4.33 -1.79 -6.75
C TYR A 68 -4.51 -0.37 -7.27
N VAL A 69 -4.25 -0.15 -8.54
CA VAL A 69 -4.37 1.18 -9.16
C VAL A 69 -5.82 1.40 -9.59
N LEU A 70 -6.53 2.25 -8.85
CA LEU A 70 -7.94 2.60 -9.11
C LEU A 70 -8.06 3.61 -10.25
N LYS A 71 -7.10 4.54 -10.35
CA LYS A 71 -7.12 5.62 -11.32
C LYS A 71 -5.72 6.13 -11.61
N GLY A 72 -5.50 6.55 -12.85
CA GLY A 72 -4.24 7.16 -13.27
C GLY A 72 -3.10 6.16 -13.40
N LYS A 73 -1.93 6.57 -12.95
CA LYS A 73 -0.66 5.86 -13.14
C LYS A 73 0.24 6.05 -11.93
N ILE A 74 0.98 5.02 -11.57
CA ILE A 74 2.03 5.06 -10.56
C ILE A 74 3.31 4.44 -11.09
N ARG A 75 4.40 4.64 -10.37
CA ARG A 75 5.65 3.90 -10.57
C ARG A 75 6.10 3.32 -9.24
N HIS A 76 6.67 2.15 -9.30
CA HIS A 76 7.25 1.44 -8.18
C HIS A 76 8.73 1.16 -8.42
N TYR A 77 9.55 1.31 -7.39
CA TYR A 77 10.95 0.89 -7.33
C TYR A 77 11.15 0.03 -6.08
N ASP A 78 11.92 -1.02 -6.16
CA ASP A 78 12.37 -1.76 -4.99
C ASP A 78 13.80 -2.30 -5.13
N THR A 79 14.36 -2.68 -3.98
CA THR A 79 15.74 -3.19 -3.87
C THR A 79 15.92 -4.61 -4.39
N LYS A 80 14.87 -5.28 -4.83
CA LYS A 80 14.95 -6.59 -5.48
C LYS A 80 15.08 -6.48 -6.99
N ILE A 81 14.24 -5.64 -7.61
CA ILE A 81 14.24 -5.46 -9.06
C ILE A 81 15.16 -4.33 -9.53
N GLU A 82 15.52 -3.40 -8.61
CA GLU A 82 16.43 -2.26 -8.81
C GLU A 82 16.11 -1.38 -10.02
N LYS A 83 14.82 -1.27 -10.35
CA LYS A 83 14.34 -0.44 -11.46
C LYS A 83 12.93 0.08 -11.18
N TRP A 84 12.59 1.20 -11.81
CA TRP A 84 11.24 1.73 -11.79
C TRP A 84 10.32 0.97 -12.75
N VAL A 85 9.22 0.47 -12.23
CA VAL A 85 8.15 -0.22 -12.99
C VAL A 85 6.91 0.64 -12.97
N SER A 86 6.25 0.80 -14.12
CA SER A 86 5.00 1.55 -14.23
C SER A 86 3.80 0.63 -14.10
N LEU A 87 2.81 1.11 -13.34
CA LEU A 87 1.48 0.51 -13.21
C LEU A 87 0.43 1.56 -13.58
N LYS A 88 -0.65 1.13 -14.22
CA LYS A 88 -1.79 1.96 -14.64
C LYS A 88 -3.08 1.44 -14.01
N LYS A 89 -4.17 2.19 -14.19
CA LYS A 89 -5.51 1.76 -13.76
C LYS A 89 -5.78 0.30 -14.16
N GLY A 90 -6.26 -0.49 -13.21
CA GLY A 90 -6.55 -1.92 -13.34
C GLY A 90 -5.39 -2.83 -12.92
N ASP A 91 -4.15 -2.35 -12.99
CA ASP A 91 -2.99 -3.15 -12.59
C ASP A 91 -2.96 -3.40 -11.07
N VAL A 92 -2.50 -4.58 -10.70
CA VAL A 92 -2.24 -4.98 -9.32
C VAL A 92 -0.76 -5.29 -9.14
N GLN A 93 -0.20 -4.85 -8.04
CA GLN A 93 1.15 -5.19 -7.59
C GLN A 93 1.08 -5.97 -6.28
N LEU A 94 1.86 -7.01 -6.17
CA LEU A 94 2.04 -7.77 -4.94
C LEU A 94 3.52 -7.81 -4.56
N ILE A 95 3.81 -7.37 -3.33
CA ILE A 95 5.10 -7.49 -2.68
C ILE A 95 4.95 -8.46 -1.52
N GLN A 96 5.75 -9.51 -1.50
CA GLN A 96 5.95 -10.36 -0.34
C GLN A 96 7.29 -9.95 0.27
N SER A 97 7.26 -9.19 1.36
CA SER A 97 8.48 -8.55 1.88
C SER A 97 9.49 -9.53 2.49
N GLY A 98 9.04 -10.69 2.94
CA GLY A 98 9.91 -11.78 3.35
C GLY A 98 10.95 -11.35 4.38
N SER A 99 12.21 -11.70 4.15
CA SER A 99 13.35 -11.32 5.00
C SER A 99 13.71 -9.83 4.97
N GLY A 100 13.11 -9.06 4.08
CA GLY A 100 13.24 -7.61 3.97
C GLY A 100 13.36 -7.12 2.54
N ILE A 101 12.67 -6.02 2.24
CA ILE A 101 12.73 -5.27 0.98
C ILE A 101 12.54 -3.79 1.31
N SER A 102 13.20 -2.92 0.56
CA SER A 102 12.88 -1.49 0.59
C SER A 102 12.28 -1.08 -0.74
N HIS A 103 11.24 -0.26 -0.70
CA HIS A 103 10.61 0.25 -1.90
C HIS A 103 10.34 1.75 -1.86
N SER A 104 10.08 2.31 -3.02
CA SER A 104 9.67 3.69 -3.25
C SER A 104 8.50 3.70 -4.23
N GLU A 105 7.57 4.61 -4.04
CA GLU A 105 6.38 4.73 -4.86
C GLU A 105 6.24 6.17 -5.35
N HIS A 106 6.08 6.34 -6.66
CA HIS A 106 5.78 7.62 -7.27
C HIS A 106 4.34 7.60 -7.79
N LEU A 107 3.51 8.47 -7.24
CA LEU A 107 2.14 8.67 -7.68
C LEU A 107 2.07 9.92 -8.55
N TYR A 108 1.56 9.77 -9.78
CA TYR A 108 1.28 10.92 -10.64
C TYR A 108 0.03 11.67 -10.19
N ASP A 109 -0.08 12.93 -10.55
CA ASP A 109 -1.22 13.79 -10.21
C ASP A 109 -2.57 13.09 -10.48
N LYS A 110 -3.49 13.18 -9.52
CA LYS A 110 -4.83 12.59 -9.56
C LYS A 110 -4.87 11.07 -9.67
N SER A 111 -3.75 10.37 -9.48
CA SER A 111 -3.80 8.92 -9.35
C SER A 111 -4.36 8.50 -8.00
N GLU A 112 -5.02 7.35 -7.99
CA GLU A 112 -5.67 6.77 -6.82
C GLU A 112 -5.31 5.30 -6.73
N ILE A 113 -4.98 4.86 -5.52
CA ILE A 113 -4.65 3.46 -5.23
C ILE A 113 -5.35 2.97 -3.97
N PHE A 114 -5.63 1.67 -3.92
CA PHE A 114 -5.72 0.95 -2.66
C PHE A 114 -4.35 0.36 -2.34
N GLN A 115 -3.93 0.52 -1.08
CA GLN A 115 -2.81 -0.22 -0.52
C GLN A 115 -3.32 -1.05 0.65
N ILE A 116 -3.17 -2.37 0.55
CA ILE A 116 -3.73 -3.35 1.48
C ILE A 116 -2.60 -4.25 1.95
N TRP A 117 -2.45 -4.40 3.29
CA TRP A 117 -1.39 -5.22 3.87
C TRP A 117 -1.95 -6.44 4.58
N PHE A 118 -1.30 -7.55 4.35
CA PHE A 118 -1.64 -8.84 4.95
C PHE A 118 -0.49 -9.34 5.81
N ASP A 119 -0.87 -9.93 6.95
CA ASP A 119 0.06 -10.55 7.90
C ASP A 119 0.06 -12.07 7.67
N PRO A 120 1.09 -12.60 6.97
CA PRO A 120 1.21 -14.03 6.76
C PRO A 120 1.75 -14.72 8.02
N ASP A 121 1.95 -16.03 7.96
CA ASP A 121 2.69 -16.77 8.99
C ASP A 121 4.15 -16.28 9.04
N LEU A 122 4.44 -15.38 9.98
CA LEU A 122 5.75 -14.72 10.12
C LEU A 122 6.87 -15.74 10.40
N SER A 123 6.56 -16.86 11.04
CA SER A 123 7.56 -17.92 11.29
C SER A 123 8.12 -18.52 10.00
N LYS A 124 7.35 -18.42 8.93
CA LYS A 124 7.72 -18.89 7.59
C LYS A 124 8.18 -17.75 6.67
N SER A 125 7.46 -16.63 6.69
CA SER A 125 7.72 -15.53 5.76
C SER A 125 9.06 -14.84 6.01
N LEU A 126 9.45 -14.64 7.27
CA LEU A 126 10.71 -13.97 7.63
C LEU A 126 11.98 -14.67 7.12
N ASN A 127 11.89 -15.96 6.84
CA ASN A 127 13.01 -16.76 6.31
C ASN A 127 13.00 -16.89 4.77
N LYS A 128 12.02 -16.28 4.09
CA LYS A 128 11.92 -16.30 2.62
C LYS A 128 12.54 -15.06 2.02
N ALA A 129 13.19 -15.21 0.88
CA ALA A 129 13.61 -14.04 0.09
C ALA A 129 12.40 -13.22 -0.33
N PRO A 130 12.50 -11.88 -0.39
CA PRO A 130 11.41 -11.03 -0.85
C PRO A 130 11.02 -11.37 -2.29
N GLN A 131 9.75 -11.18 -2.61
CA GLN A 131 9.21 -11.40 -3.96
C GLN A 131 8.37 -10.22 -4.40
N TYR A 132 8.37 -9.98 -5.70
CA TYR A 132 7.64 -8.93 -6.37
C TYR A 132 6.93 -9.49 -7.60
N LYS A 133 5.66 -9.17 -7.78
CA LYS A 133 4.89 -9.57 -8.96
C LYS A 133 3.84 -8.53 -9.33
N ASP A 134 3.77 -8.22 -10.63
CA ASP A 134 2.70 -7.43 -11.22
C ASP A 134 1.70 -8.32 -11.94
N TYR A 135 0.44 -7.93 -11.84
CA TYR A 135 -0.67 -8.44 -12.63
C TYR A 135 -1.21 -7.28 -13.46
N LYS A 136 -1.07 -7.38 -14.76
CA LYS A 136 -1.49 -6.36 -15.73
C LYS A 136 -2.88 -6.69 -16.27
N GLU A 137 -3.72 -5.65 -16.41
CA GLU A 137 -4.99 -5.74 -17.10
C GLU A 137 -4.79 -5.81 -18.64
#